data_cad41c7c71233df12fd2bd107b35d1e2
#
_entry.id   cad41c7c71233df12fd2bd107b35d1e2
#
_cell.length_a   1.000
_cell.length_b   1.000
_cell.length_c   1.000
_cell.angle_alpha   90.00
_cell.angle_beta   90.00
_cell.angle_gamma   90.00
#
_symmetry.space_group_name_H-M   'P 1'
#
loop_
_entity.id
_entity.type
_entity.pdbx_description
1 polymer ?
#
loop_
_entity_poly.entity_id
_entity_poly.type
_entity_poly.pdbx_seq_one_letter_code
_entity_poly.pdbx_strand_id
1 'polypeptide(L)'
;MHFPEPISKLIDSFMKLPGIGPKTAARLAFFVLNMKEETVLDFAKALVNAKRDLMYCSDCGHITDKDPCYICEDQRRDQSIICVVQDPKDVIAMEKMKEFNGLYHVLHGCISPMEGVGPEDINIPSLLKRLQDDTIQEVILATNPNIEGEATAMYISRLLKPSGIRVTRIAHGLPVGGDLEYADEVTLSKAIEGRREI
;
A
#
# COMPACT_ATOMS: atom_id res chain seq x y z
N MET A 1 -35.26 7.60 17.19
CA MET A 1 -34.68 7.65 18.54
C MET A 1 -34.07 9.02 18.72
N HIS A 2 -34.40 9.74 19.79
CA HIS A 2 -33.85 11.08 20.02
C HIS A 2 -32.70 10.94 21.03
N PHE A 3 -31.45 11.02 20.53
CA PHE A 3 -30.27 11.08 21.39
C PHE A 3 -29.95 12.55 21.74
N PRO A 4 -29.35 12.83 22.89
CA PRO A 4 -28.72 14.13 23.16
C PRO A 4 -27.74 14.51 22.07
N GLU A 5 -27.64 15.81 21.77
CA GLU A 5 -26.80 16.29 20.65
C GLU A 5 -25.32 15.80 20.68
N PRO A 6 -24.63 15.77 21.85
CA PRO A 6 -23.26 15.28 21.90
C PRO A 6 -23.13 13.82 21.47
N ILE A 7 -24.08 12.94 21.83
CA ILE A 7 -24.08 11.53 21.44
C ILE A 7 -24.36 11.41 19.93
N SER A 8 -25.32 12.18 19.42
CA SER A 8 -25.62 12.18 17.98
C SER A 8 -24.39 12.56 17.16
N LYS A 9 -23.67 13.62 17.52
CA LYS A 9 -22.43 14.05 16.86
C LYS A 9 -21.34 12.97 16.90
N LEU A 10 -21.21 12.26 18.00
CA LEU A 10 -20.23 11.16 18.13
C LEU A 10 -20.60 9.97 17.24
N ILE A 11 -21.89 9.59 17.20
CA ILE A 11 -22.40 8.55 16.29
C ILE A 11 -22.13 8.93 14.83
N ASP A 12 -22.46 10.16 14.43
CA ASP A 12 -22.25 10.67 13.09
C ASP A 12 -20.76 10.67 12.71
N SER A 13 -19.88 10.94 13.68
CA SER A 13 -18.43 10.88 13.46
C SER A 13 -17.94 9.45 13.22
N PHE A 14 -18.43 8.47 13.95
CA PHE A 14 -18.12 7.05 13.70
C PHE A 14 -18.69 6.56 12.38
N MET A 15 -19.86 7.04 11.94
CA MET A 15 -20.47 6.69 10.66
C MET A 15 -19.66 7.18 9.44
N LYS A 16 -18.74 8.13 9.61
CA LYS A 16 -17.82 8.56 8.54
C LYS A 16 -16.74 7.53 8.23
N LEU A 17 -16.53 6.57 9.13
CA LEU A 17 -15.53 5.52 8.94
C LEU A 17 -16.08 4.42 8.01
N PRO A 18 -15.28 3.93 7.03
CA PRO A 18 -15.74 2.91 6.10
C PRO A 18 -16.12 1.62 6.85
N GLY A 19 -17.24 1.00 6.46
CA GLY A 19 -17.76 -0.22 7.09
C GLY A 19 -18.48 -0.01 8.41
N ILE A 20 -18.61 1.22 8.91
CA ILE A 20 -19.32 1.52 10.16
C ILE A 20 -20.74 2.02 9.83
N GLY A 21 -21.73 1.13 10.01
CA GLY A 21 -23.15 1.50 9.91
C GLY A 21 -23.72 2.09 11.19
N PRO A 22 -24.98 2.60 11.16
CA PRO A 22 -25.60 3.29 12.30
C PRO A 22 -25.63 2.48 13.60
N LYS A 23 -25.90 1.17 13.49
CA LYS A 23 -25.96 0.27 14.67
C LYS A 23 -24.59 0.11 15.33
N THR A 24 -23.54 -0.06 14.54
CA THR A 24 -22.16 -0.17 15.03
C THR A 24 -21.67 1.16 15.59
N ALA A 25 -21.95 2.27 14.89
CA ALA A 25 -21.60 3.62 15.35
C ALA A 25 -22.20 3.95 16.71
N ALA A 26 -23.51 3.65 16.90
CA ALA A 26 -24.17 3.84 18.20
C ALA A 26 -23.51 3.01 19.29
N ARG A 27 -23.19 1.72 19.02
CA ARG A 27 -22.48 0.84 19.98
C ARG A 27 -21.12 1.38 20.37
N LEU A 28 -20.35 1.89 19.41
CA LEU A 28 -19.04 2.51 19.66
C LEU A 28 -19.19 3.80 20.49
N ALA A 29 -20.16 4.65 20.18
CA ALA A 29 -20.41 5.88 20.93
C ALA A 29 -20.71 5.58 22.41
N PHE A 30 -21.61 4.65 22.68
CA PHE A 30 -21.91 4.23 24.06
C PHE A 30 -20.72 3.57 24.76
N PHE A 31 -19.89 2.83 24.04
CA PHE A 31 -18.65 2.28 24.59
C PHE A 31 -17.70 3.39 25.05
N VAL A 32 -17.48 4.41 24.20
CA VAL A 32 -16.63 5.57 24.56
C VAL A 32 -17.15 6.32 25.77
N LEU A 33 -18.47 6.48 25.92
CA LEU A 33 -19.07 7.13 27.10
C LEU A 33 -18.78 6.40 28.41
N ASN A 34 -18.52 5.09 28.37
CA ASN A 34 -18.17 4.30 29.54
C ASN A 34 -16.65 4.22 29.82
N MET A 35 -15.83 4.81 28.94
CA MET A 35 -14.37 4.89 29.15
C MET A 35 -14.04 6.01 30.15
N LYS A 36 -12.86 5.89 30.78
CA LYS A 36 -12.32 6.99 31.58
C LYS A 36 -11.98 8.18 30.67
N GLU A 37 -12.20 9.39 31.13
CA GLU A 37 -11.94 10.62 30.38
C GLU A 37 -10.50 10.69 29.87
N GLU A 38 -9.52 10.30 30.69
CA GLU A 38 -8.10 10.23 30.31
C GLU A 38 -7.88 9.34 29.07
N THR A 39 -8.50 8.16 29.03
CA THR A 39 -8.39 7.23 27.88
C THR A 39 -9.05 7.81 26.63
N VAL A 40 -10.14 8.54 26.78
CA VAL A 40 -10.79 9.22 25.64
C VAL A 40 -9.91 10.33 25.10
N LEU A 41 -9.29 11.12 25.97
CA LEU A 41 -8.36 12.19 25.61
C LEU A 41 -7.13 11.63 24.88
N ASP A 42 -6.57 10.53 25.36
CA ASP A 42 -5.40 9.89 24.70
C ASP A 42 -5.77 9.33 23.33
N PHE A 43 -6.94 8.72 23.20
CA PHE A 43 -7.45 8.26 21.89
C PHE A 43 -7.65 9.42 20.91
N ALA A 44 -8.25 10.52 21.36
CA ALA A 44 -8.43 11.71 20.53
C ALA A 44 -7.09 12.32 20.10
N LYS A 45 -6.11 12.42 21.02
CA LYS A 45 -4.75 12.87 20.71
C LYS A 45 -4.07 11.97 19.69
N ALA A 46 -4.18 10.64 19.83
CA ALA A 46 -3.58 9.69 18.89
C ALA A 46 -4.12 9.91 17.47
N LEU A 47 -5.43 10.13 17.30
CA LEU A 47 -6.03 10.43 15.98
C LEU A 47 -5.48 11.73 15.38
N VAL A 48 -5.43 12.79 16.19
CA VAL A 48 -4.94 14.10 15.74
C VAL A 48 -3.45 14.04 15.39
N ASN A 49 -2.63 13.44 16.26
CA ASN A 49 -1.20 13.34 16.06
C ASN A 49 -0.86 12.49 14.82
N ALA A 50 -1.50 11.33 14.64
CA ALA A 50 -1.30 10.51 13.45
C ALA A 50 -1.59 11.29 12.15
N LYS A 51 -2.66 12.12 12.15
CA LYS A 51 -2.97 12.94 10.96
C LYS A 51 -2.01 14.08 10.73
N ARG A 52 -1.46 14.68 11.81
CA ARG A 52 -0.60 15.87 11.75
C ARG A 52 0.86 15.52 11.53
N ASP A 53 1.35 14.46 12.20
CA ASP A 53 2.77 14.19 12.33
C ASP A 53 3.28 13.17 11.28
N LEU A 54 2.35 12.49 10.57
CA LEU A 54 2.71 11.61 9.46
C LEU A 54 2.70 12.34 8.12
N MET A 55 3.72 12.05 7.32
CA MET A 55 3.89 12.56 5.96
C MET A 55 4.27 11.43 5.01
N TYR A 56 4.43 11.74 3.72
CA TYR A 56 5.00 10.83 2.76
C TYR A 56 6.48 11.15 2.53
N CYS A 57 7.30 10.11 2.53
CA CYS A 57 8.73 10.22 2.22
C CYS A 57 8.93 10.81 0.82
N SER A 58 9.77 11.83 0.70
CA SER A 58 10.08 12.50 -0.55
C SER A 58 10.69 11.57 -1.60
N ASP A 59 11.46 10.55 -1.17
CA ASP A 59 12.14 9.62 -2.07
C ASP A 59 11.21 8.50 -2.56
N CYS A 60 10.50 7.85 -1.64
CA CYS A 60 9.80 6.60 -1.96
C CYS A 60 8.28 6.67 -1.85
N GLY A 61 7.70 7.74 -1.32
CA GLY A 61 6.27 7.88 -1.09
C GLY A 61 5.71 7.03 0.06
N HIS A 62 6.55 6.32 0.84
CA HIS A 62 6.08 5.58 2.01
C HIS A 62 5.66 6.53 3.13
N ILE A 63 4.68 6.11 3.95
CA ILE A 63 4.25 6.88 5.11
C ILE A 63 5.33 6.88 6.19
N THR A 64 5.62 8.05 6.76
CA THR A 64 6.73 8.22 7.71
C THR A 64 6.50 9.42 8.62
N ASP A 65 7.22 9.47 9.72
CA ASP A 65 7.30 10.59 10.66
C ASP A 65 8.56 11.46 10.47
N LYS A 66 9.47 11.03 9.55
CA LYS A 66 10.67 11.79 9.16
C LYS A 66 10.94 11.67 7.66
N ASP A 67 11.68 12.61 7.10
CA ASP A 67 12.05 12.62 5.67
C ASP A 67 13.57 12.78 5.48
N PRO A 68 14.22 11.85 4.76
CA PRO A 68 13.69 10.60 4.20
C PRO A 68 13.30 9.57 5.27
N CYS A 69 12.47 8.58 4.87
CA CYS A 69 12.02 7.54 5.78
C CYS A 69 13.15 6.59 6.21
N TYR A 70 12.91 5.82 7.27
CA TYR A 70 13.89 4.86 7.81
C TYR A 70 14.41 3.84 6.78
N ILE A 71 13.58 3.48 5.79
CA ILE A 71 13.98 2.54 4.74
C ILE A 71 14.94 3.20 3.76
N CYS A 72 14.64 4.42 3.32
CA CYS A 72 15.50 5.16 2.38
C CYS A 72 16.82 5.61 2.99
N GLU A 73 16.83 5.89 4.29
CA GLU A 73 18.02 6.31 5.01
C GLU A 73 19.00 5.15 5.33
N ASP A 74 18.51 3.89 5.35
CA ASP A 74 19.32 2.74 5.77
C ASP A 74 20.31 2.32 4.66
N GLN A 75 21.55 2.73 4.81
CA GLN A 75 22.66 2.43 3.89
C GLN A 75 23.05 0.95 3.83
N ARG A 76 22.50 0.09 4.70
CA ARG A 76 22.75 -1.36 4.69
C ARG A 76 21.85 -2.06 3.65
N ARG A 77 20.83 -1.36 3.13
CA ARG A 77 19.96 -1.88 2.10
C ARG A 77 20.61 -1.83 0.73
N ASP A 78 20.23 -2.75 -0.12
CA ASP A 78 20.66 -2.78 -1.51
C ASP A 78 20.03 -1.61 -2.27
N GLN A 79 20.84 -0.61 -2.56
CA GLN A 79 20.44 0.61 -3.25
C GLN A 79 20.19 0.38 -4.74
N SER A 80 20.56 -0.79 -5.28
CA SER A 80 20.42 -1.11 -6.70
C SER A 80 19.06 -1.71 -7.08
N ILE A 81 18.22 -2.06 -6.09
CA ILE A 81 16.93 -2.72 -6.32
C ILE A 81 15.79 -1.88 -5.74
N ILE A 82 14.79 -1.59 -6.57
CA ILE A 82 13.57 -0.90 -6.16
C ILE A 82 12.36 -1.82 -6.34
N CYS A 83 11.61 -2.07 -5.26
CA CYS A 83 10.32 -2.75 -5.29
C CYS A 83 9.18 -1.71 -5.37
N VAL A 84 8.43 -1.72 -6.47
CA VAL A 84 7.32 -0.79 -6.74
C VAL A 84 6.02 -1.41 -6.27
N VAL A 85 5.33 -0.74 -5.35
CA VAL A 85 4.05 -1.16 -4.74
C VAL A 85 2.97 -0.10 -4.92
N GLN A 86 1.70 -0.45 -4.73
CA GLN A 86 0.58 0.48 -4.90
C GLN A 86 0.37 1.37 -3.68
N ASP A 87 0.42 0.80 -2.49
CA ASP A 87 0.06 1.47 -1.24
C ASP A 87 1.17 1.39 -0.19
N PRO A 88 1.27 2.37 0.75
CA PRO A 88 2.19 2.27 1.88
C PRO A 88 1.99 1.02 2.74
N LYS A 89 0.77 0.49 2.84
CA LYS A 89 0.47 -0.77 3.56
C LYS A 89 1.15 -1.98 2.93
N ASP A 90 1.40 -1.95 1.62
CA ASP A 90 2.08 -3.03 0.90
C ASP A 90 3.56 -3.08 1.31
N VAL A 91 4.20 -1.93 1.52
CA VAL A 91 5.57 -1.86 2.10
C VAL A 91 5.60 -2.54 3.46
N ILE A 92 4.61 -2.25 4.33
CA ILE A 92 4.53 -2.86 5.66
C ILE A 92 4.36 -4.38 5.56
N ALA A 93 3.59 -4.86 4.58
CA ALA A 93 3.41 -6.29 4.35
C ALA A 93 4.71 -6.96 3.86
N MET A 94 5.44 -6.31 2.94
CA MET A 94 6.71 -6.79 2.43
C MET A 94 7.80 -6.82 3.52
N GLU A 95 7.90 -5.79 4.35
CA GLU A 95 8.87 -5.71 5.45
C GLU A 95 8.66 -6.79 6.53
N LYS A 96 7.43 -7.30 6.70
CA LYS A 96 7.15 -8.41 7.61
C LYS A 96 7.89 -9.70 7.23
N MET A 97 8.21 -9.91 5.96
CA MET A 97 8.97 -11.09 5.50
C MET A 97 10.41 -11.07 5.99
N LYS A 98 11.01 -9.86 6.19
CA LYS A 98 12.42 -9.66 6.58
C LYS A 98 13.46 -10.26 5.59
N GLU A 99 13.02 -10.65 4.40
CA GLU A 99 13.87 -11.27 3.38
C GLU A 99 14.25 -10.31 2.26
N PHE A 100 13.45 -9.27 2.05
CA PHE A 100 13.73 -8.25 1.04
C PHE A 100 14.59 -7.14 1.64
N ASN A 101 15.75 -6.90 1.06
CA ASN A 101 16.72 -5.90 1.53
C ASN A 101 16.91 -4.73 0.55
N GLY A 102 16.07 -4.58 -0.46
CA GLY A 102 16.10 -3.45 -1.38
C GLY A 102 15.31 -2.24 -0.88
N LEU A 103 15.13 -1.27 -1.77
CA LEU A 103 14.33 -0.07 -1.55
C LEU A 103 12.91 -0.26 -2.07
N TYR A 104 12.01 0.66 -1.69
CA TYR A 104 10.63 0.67 -2.18
C TYR A 104 10.33 1.96 -2.95
N HIS A 105 9.27 1.88 -3.76
CA HIS A 105 8.60 3.03 -4.33
C HIS A 105 7.09 2.82 -4.31
N VAL A 106 6.37 3.77 -3.72
CA VAL A 106 4.91 3.70 -3.53
C VAL A 106 4.22 4.56 -4.58
N LEU A 107 3.35 3.95 -5.37
CA LEU A 107 2.63 4.61 -6.46
C LEU A 107 1.45 5.46 -5.98
N HIS A 108 0.90 5.19 -4.80
CA HIS A 108 -0.35 5.79 -4.29
C HIS A 108 -1.57 5.53 -5.17
N GLY A 109 -1.63 4.37 -5.83
CA GLY A 109 -2.74 3.96 -6.69
C GLY A 109 -2.31 3.07 -7.84
N CYS A 110 -3.20 2.91 -8.78
CA CYS A 110 -2.99 2.19 -10.04
C CYS A 110 -3.67 2.94 -11.20
N ILE A 111 -3.22 2.68 -12.41
CA ILE A 111 -3.86 3.20 -13.62
C ILE A 111 -5.25 2.55 -13.74
N SER A 112 -6.31 3.37 -13.73
CA SER A 112 -7.70 2.94 -13.85
C SER A 112 -8.46 3.89 -14.79
N PRO A 113 -8.52 3.59 -16.09
CA PRO A 113 -9.23 4.44 -17.04
C PRO A 113 -10.72 4.58 -16.72
N MET A 114 -11.32 3.57 -16.10
CA MET A 114 -12.74 3.60 -15.71
C MET A 114 -13.00 4.58 -14.56
N GLU A 115 -12.00 4.79 -13.70
CA GLU A 115 -12.07 5.78 -12.62
C GLU A 115 -11.43 7.12 -12.99
N GLY A 116 -10.96 7.26 -14.24
CA GLY A 116 -10.30 8.47 -14.74
C GLY A 116 -8.89 8.67 -14.19
N VAL A 117 -8.24 7.63 -13.65
CA VAL A 117 -6.88 7.69 -13.10
C VAL A 117 -5.86 7.35 -14.17
N GLY A 118 -5.06 8.32 -14.57
CA GLY A 118 -3.94 8.19 -15.51
C GLY A 118 -2.60 7.95 -14.82
N PRO A 119 -1.54 7.72 -15.61
CA PRO A 119 -0.18 7.54 -15.08
C PRO A 119 0.39 8.79 -14.40
N GLU A 120 -0.12 9.97 -14.72
CA GLU A 120 0.25 11.27 -14.13
C GLU A 120 -0.43 11.51 -12.76
N ASP A 121 -1.51 10.80 -12.47
CA ASP A 121 -2.26 10.95 -11.21
C ASP A 121 -1.68 10.09 -10.08
N ILE A 122 -0.75 9.19 -10.41
CA ILE A 122 -0.04 8.32 -9.46
C ILE A 122 1.48 8.57 -9.54
N ASN A 123 2.24 8.04 -8.60
CA ASN A 123 3.65 8.40 -8.38
C ASN A 123 4.64 7.84 -9.43
N ILE A 124 4.21 7.61 -10.67
CA ILE A 124 5.09 7.17 -11.78
C ILE A 124 6.12 8.24 -12.16
N PRO A 125 5.80 9.55 -12.28
CA PRO A 125 6.80 10.57 -12.59
C PRO A 125 7.93 10.63 -11.57
N SER A 126 7.64 10.46 -10.28
CA SER A 126 8.63 10.41 -9.21
C SER A 126 9.52 9.15 -9.32
N LEU A 127 8.94 8.00 -9.67
CA LEU A 127 9.72 6.79 -9.96
C LEU A 127 10.73 7.03 -11.08
N LEU A 128 10.29 7.59 -12.21
CA LEU A 128 11.15 7.85 -13.35
C LEU A 128 12.30 8.81 -13.03
N LYS A 129 12.02 9.84 -12.22
CA LYS A 129 13.06 10.76 -11.75
C LYS A 129 14.10 10.01 -10.90
N ARG A 130 13.68 9.11 -10.03
CA ARG A 130 14.55 8.33 -9.18
C ARG A 130 15.40 7.33 -9.97
N LEU A 131 14.86 6.79 -11.07
CA LEU A 131 15.56 5.85 -11.95
C LEU A 131 16.57 6.51 -12.90
N GLN A 132 16.75 7.82 -12.84
CA GLN A 132 17.85 8.51 -13.53
C GLN A 132 19.21 8.30 -12.82
N ASP A 133 19.19 7.72 -11.62
CA ASP A 133 20.39 7.32 -10.91
C ASP A 133 20.90 6.00 -11.49
N ASP A 134 22.11 6.02 -12.03
CA ASP A 134 22.76 4.87 -12.68
C ASP A 134 23.05 3.70 -11.71
N THR A 135 22.81 3.87 -10.41
CA THR A 135 22.97 2.82 -9.41
C THR A 135 21.87 1.77 -9.47
N ILE A 136 20.69 2.11 -9.99
CA ILE A 136 19.53 1.23 -10.03
C ILE A 136 19.67 0.21 -11.16
N GLN A 137 19.72 -1.07 -10.81
CA GLN A 137 19.87 -2.20 -11.72
C GLN A 137 18.58 -2.99 -11.93
N GLU A 138 17.70 -3.04 -10.92
CA GLU A 138 16.46 -3.80 -11.00
C GLU A 138 15.27 -3.03 -10.42
N VAL A 139 14.14 -3.11 -11.13
CA VAL A 139 12.83 -2.67 -10.67
C VAL A 139 11.92 -3.89 -10.58
N ILE A 140 11.49 -4.23 -9.36
CA ILE A 140 10.53 -5.30 -9.09
C ILE A 140 9.13 -4.69 -9.05
N LEU A 141 8.24 -5.08 -9.95
CA LEU A 141 6.85 -4.64 -9.97
C LEU A 141 6.01 -5.53 -9.05
N ALA A 142 5.56 -4.98 -7.94
CA ALA A 142 4.78 -5.65 -6.90
C ALA A 142 3.39 -5.02 -6.71
N THR A 143 2.79 -4.55 -7.82
CA THR A 143 1.39 -4.11 -7.83
C THR A 143 0.45 -5.30 -7.62
N ASN A 144 -0.77 -5.06 -7.14
CA ASN A 144 -1.74 -6.13 -6.90
C ASN A 144 -2.03 -6.94 -8.18
N PRO A 145 -2.31 -8.25 -8.05
CA PRO A 145 -2.61 -9.13 -9.19
C PRO A 145 -4.06 -9.01 -9.67
N ASN A 146 -4.55 -7.77 -9.81
CA ASN A 146 -5.83 -7.42 -10.41
C ASN A 146 -5.61 -6.72 -11.76
N ILE A 147 -6.70 -6.47 -12.49
CA ILE A 147 -6.66 -5.90 -13.85
C ILE A 147 -5.88 -4.57 -13.88
N GLU A 148 -6.18 -3.67 -12.94
CA GLU A 148 -5.56 -2.35 -12.85
C GLU A 148 -4.07 -2.45 -12.46
N GLY A 149 -3.75 -3.32 -11.52
CA GLY A 149 -2.36 -3.55 -11.10
C GLY A 149 -1.50 -4.18 -12.18
N GLU A 150 -2.06 -5.13 -12.97
CA GLU A 150 -1.37 -5.69 -14.14
C GLU A 150 -1.20 -4.65 -15.25
N ALA A 151 -2.23 -3.85 -15.55
CA ALA A 151 -2.15 -2.76 -16.52
C ALA A 151 -1.05 -1.76 -16.12
N THR A 152 -0.99 -1.40 -14.84
CA THR A 152 0.02 -0.50 -14.27
C THR A 152 1.42 -1.09 -14.40
N ALA A 153 1.60 -2.37 -14.04
CA ALA A 153 2.88 -3.07 -14.18
C ALA A 153 3.34 -3.12 -15.64
N MET A 154 2.44 -3.45 -16.56
CA MET A 154 2.75 -3.47 -18.00
C MET A 154 3.12 -2.08 -18.53
N TYR A 155 2.42 -1.05 -18.09
CA TYR A 155 2.73 0.33 -18.47
C TYR A 155 4.14 0.73 -18.01
N ILE A 156 4.47 0.52 -16.72
CA ILE A 156 5.79 0.83 -16.16
C ILE A 156 6.87 0.00 -16.86
N SER A 157 6.65 -1.29 -17.10
CA SER A 157 7.60 -2.15 -17.80
C SER A 157 7.92 -1.66 -19.20
N ARG A 158 6.90 -1.23 -19.98
CA ARG A 158 7.11 -0.64 -21.32
C ARG A 158 7.89 0.66 -21.26
N LEU A 159 7.58 1.49 -20.26
CA LEU A 159 8.23 2.79 -20.07
C LEU A 159 9.71 2.64 -19.72
N LEU A 160 10.07 1.62 -18.95
CA LEU A 160 11.44 1.35 -18.52
C LEU A 160 12.26 0.51 -19.52
N LYS A 161 11.61 -0.13 -20.50
CA LYS A 161 12.30 -0.97 -21.49
C LYS A 161 13.50 -0.30 -22.18
N PRO A 162 13.46 0.99 -22.55
CA PRO A 162 14.60 1.65 -23.20
C PRO A 162 15.79 1.94 -22.28
N SER A 163 15.60 1.95 -20.94
CA SER A 163 16.64 2.34 -19.97
C SER A 163 17.69 1.25 -19.72
N GLY A 164 17.43 0.01 -20.14
CA GLY A 164 18.32 -1.14 -19.86
C GLY A 164 18.20 -1.66 -18.42
N ILE A 165 17.38 -1.05 -17.55
CA ILE A 165 17.11 -1.54 -16.21
C ILE A 165 16.34 -2.85 -16.29
N ARG A 166 16.75 -3.84 -15.51
CA ARG A 166 16.03 -5.11 -15.38
C ARG A 166 14.68 -4.85 -14.72
N VAL A 167 13.60 -5.22 -15.41
CA VAL A 167 12.23 -5.12 -14.85
C VAL A 167 11.70 -6.52 -14.61
N THR A 168 11.36 -6.81 -13.38
CA THR A 168 10.79 -8.09 -12.94
C THR A 168 9.40 -7.91 -12.34
N ARG A 169 8.64 -8.99 -12.24
CA ARG A 169 7.29 -9.04 -11.64
C ARG A 169 7.30 -10.06 -10.51
N ILE A 170 6.66 -9.74 -9.38
CA ILE A 170 6.42 -10.78 -8.36
C ILE A 170 5.65 -11.95 -8.97
N ALA A 171 6.01 -13.18 -8.55
CA ALA A 171 5.38 -14.38 -9.06
C ALA A 171 3.89 -14.44 -8.69
N HIS A 172 3.08 -14.94 -9.63
CA HIS A 172 1.69 -15.29 -9.41
C HIS A 172 1.57 -16.80 -9.29
N GLY A 173 0.69 -17.27 -8.40
CA GLY A 173 0.49 -18.71 -8.26
C GLY A 173 -0.30 -19.08 -7.03
N LEU A 174 -0.26 -20.36 -6.69
CA LEU A 174 -0.95 -20.93 -5.56
C LEU A 174 -0.30 -20.46 -4.25
N PRO A 175 -1.10 -20.08 -3.22
CA PRO A 175 -0.57 -19.77 -1.91
C PRO A 175 0.00 -21.03 -1.24
N VAL A 176 1.10 -20.88 -0.52
CA VAL A 176 1.69 -21.97 0.27
C VAL A 176 0.71 -22.42 1.34
N GLY A 177 0.45 -23.72 1.40
CA GLY A 177 -0.52 -24.32 2.35
C GLY A 177 -1.98 -24.32 1.86
N GLY A 178 -2.23 -23.86 0.63
CA GLY A 178 -3.54 -23.99 -0.01
C GLY A 178 -3.69 -25.30 -0.79
N ASP A 179 -4.89 -25.86 -0.79
CA ASP A 179 -5.21 -27.05 -1.59
C ASP A 179 -5.53 -26.63 -3.04
N LEU A 180 -5.06 -27.42 -3.99
CA LEU A 180 -5.21 -27.16 -5.44
C LEU A 180 -6.70 -27.06 -5.86
N GLU A 181 -7.56 -27.87 -5.24
CA GLU A 181 -8.98 -27.95 -5.58
C GLU A 181 -9.80 -26.68 -5.27
N TYR A 182 -9.29 -25.81 -4.39
CA TYR A 182 -9.95 -24.54 -4.04
C TYR A 182 -9.44 -23.33 -4.85
N ALA A 183 -8.45 -23.54 -5.71
CA ALA A 183 -7.93 -22.46 -6.55
C ALA A 183 -8.84 -22.22 -7.76
N ASP A 184 -9.09 -20.96 -8.07
CA ASP A 184 -9.81 -20.59 -9.29
C ASP A 184 -8.98 -20.84 -10.55
N GLU A 185 -9.66 -20.91 -11.71
CA GLU A 185 -9.06 -21.24 -13.00
C GLU A 185 -7.95 -20.26 -13.42
N VAL A 186 -8.09 -18.97 -13.09
CA VAL A 186 -7.10 -17.93 -13.43
C VAL A 186 -5.83 -18.13 -12.61
N THR A 187 -5.97 -18.37 -11.30
CA THR A 187 -4.87 -18.68 -10.40
C THR A 187 -4.11 -19.94 -10.84
N LEU A 188 -4.82 -21.00 -11.22
CA LEU A 188 -4.22 -22.24 -11.73
C LEU A 188 -3.48 -22.00 -13.04
N SER A 189 -4.07 -21.25 -13.99
CA SER A 189 -3.42 -20.90 -15.25
C SER A 189 -2.12 -20.14 -15.01
N LYS A 190 -2.13 -19.13 -14.13
CA LYS A 190 -0.94 -18.36 -13.78
C LYS A 190 0.14 -19.19 -13.08
N ALA A 191 -0.26 -20.13 -12.23
CA ALA A 191 0.68 -21.07 -11.59
C ALA A 191 1.37 -21.98 -12.61
N ILE A 192 0.63 -22.47 -13.62
CA ILE A 192 1.18 -23.27 -14.71
C ILE A 192 2.11 -22.45 -15.63
N GLU A 193 1.71 -21.22 -15.98
CA GLU A 193 2.55 -20.30 -16.75
C GLU A 193 3.88 -20.02 -16.03
N GLY A 194 3.82 -19.76 -14.72
CA GLY A 194 4.97 -19.43 -13.87
C GLY A 194 5.75 -20.63 -13.33
N ARG A 195 5.45 -21.87 -13.80
CA ARG A 195 6.15 -23.07 -13.32
C ARG A 195 7.66 -23.02 -13.55
N ARG A 196 8.42 -23.54 -12.61
CA ARG A 196 9.88 -23.59 -12.66
C ARG A 196 10.35 -25.04 -12.76
N GLU A 197 11.49 -25.23 -13.40
CA GLU A 197 12.22 -26.49 -13.34
C GLU A 197 12.78 -26.73 -11.94
N ILE A 198 12.76 -27.99 -11.46
CA ILE A 198 13.20 -28.39 -10.13
C ILE A 198 14.58 -29.03 -10.23
#